data_25c32f3e160056c0707b878fc2677215
#
_entry.id   25c32f3e160056c0707b878fc2677215
#
_cell.length_a   1.000
_cell.length_b   1.000
_cell.length_c   1.000
_cell.angle_alpha   90.00
_cell.angle_beta   90.00
_cell.angle_gamma   90.00
#
_symmetry.space_group_name_H-M   'P 1'
#
loop_
_entity.id
_entity.type
_entity.pdbx_description
1 polymer ?
#
loop_
_entity_poly.entity_id
_entity_poly.type
_entity_poly.pdbx_seq_one_letter_code
_entity_poly.pdbx_strand_id
1 'polypeptide(L)'
;DSVKQLAIDYVLYGTLAEIFARTTGFNRGLGGSMHAFFPPFGVYPNNAIVGGSGDIAVGAALYKRINRKPGIVIANIGDASMGCGPVWEAMMVAAMDQYRTLWPEDIGGAPPMLFNFMNHFYGMGGQPVGETMGFGVLARVGLGVNPEGMHAERVDGYNPLAVADAIERKSRILNEGRGPVLLDVI
;
A
#
# COMPACT_ATOMS: atom_id res chain seq x y z
N ASP A 1 -28.21 7.40 -5.87
CA ASP A 1 -27.93 7.02 -4.49
C ASP A 1 -28.27 5.57 -4.17
N SER A 2 -29.27 4.96 -4.81
CA SER A 2 -29.61 3.52 -4.61
C SER A 2 -28.47 2.56 -5.03
N VAL A 3 -27.77 2.86 -6.11
CA VAL A 3 -26.63 2.03 -6.60
C VAL A 3 -25.46 2.10 -5.63
N LYS A 4 -25.16 3.28 -5.09
CA LYS A 4 -24.10 3.44 -4.09
C LYS A 4 -24.43 2.69 -2.81
N GLN A 5 -25.67 2.77 -2.33
CA GLN A 5 -26.09 2.05 -1.14
C GLN A 5 -26.02 0.53 -1.37
N LEU A 6 -26.50 0.05 -2.53
CA LEU A 6 -26.40 -1.37 -2.88
C LEU A 6 -24.95 -1.86 -2.90
N ALA A 7 -24.02 -1.06 -3.43
CA ALA A 7 -22.60 -1.40 -3.43
C ALA A 7 -22.03 -1.48 -2.02
N ILE A 8 -22.39 -0.55 -1.14
CA ILE A 8 -21.99 -0.56 0.27
C ILE A 8 -22.53 -1.81 0.98
N ASP A 9 -23.82 -2.08 0.83
CA ASP A 9 -24.48 -3.24 1.45
C ASP A 9 -23.85 -4.55 0.97
N TYR A 10 -23.52 -4.64 -0.32
CA TYR A 10 -22.86 -5.81 -0.90
C TYR A 10 -21.45 -6.03 -0.33
N VAL A 11 -20.64 -4.95 -0.22
CA VAL A 11 -19.30 -5.04 0.38
C VAL A 11 -19.37 -5.45 1.83
N LEU A 12 -20.26 -4.83 2.60
CA LEU A 12 -20.43 -5.15 4.02
C LEU A 12 -20.90 -6.58 4.21
N TYR A 13 -21.91 -7.01 3.46
CA TYR A 13 -22.43 -8.38 3.54
C TYR A 13 -21.35 -9.40 3.18
N GLY A 14 -20.66 -9.25 2.05
CA GLY A 14 -19.65 -10.20 1.60
C GLY A 14 -18.45 -10.29 2.55
N THR A 15 -18.04 -9.15 3.11
CA THR A 15 -16.95 -9.11 4.12
C THR A 15 -17.36 -9.79 5.41
N LEU A 16 -18.54 -9.49 5.95
CA LEU A 16 -19.04 -10.13 7.16
C LEU A 16 -19.23 -11.64 6.96
N ALA A 17 -19.80 -12.03 5.81
CA ALA A 17 -19.98 -13.45 5.48
C ALA A 17 -18.64 -14.18 5.42
N GLU A 18 -17.58 -13.53 4.89
CA GLU A 18 -16.24 -14.10 4.87
C GLU A 18 -15.66 -14.28 6.27
N ILE A 19 -15.75 -13.24 7.12
CA ILE A 19 -15.29 -13.29 8.52
C ILE A 19 -15.97 -14.41 9.29
N PHE A 20 -17.27 -14.62 9.06
CA PHE A 20 -18.04 -15.69 9.68
C PHE A 20 -17.98 -17.05 8.95
N ALA A 21 -17.02 -17.22 8.05
CA ALA A 21 -16.77 -18.44 7.27
C ALA A 21 -18.02 -18.97 6.54
N ARG A 22 -18.81 -18.06 5.93
CA ARG A 22 -19.99 -18.42 5.14
C ARG A 22 -19.62 -18.58 3.66
N THR A 23 -20.29 -19.52 3.00
CA THR A 23 -20.07 -19.77 1.56
C THR A 23 -20.47 -18.59 0.66
N THR A 24 -21.25 -17.65 1.18
CA THR A 24 -21.65 -16.41 0.53
C THR A 24 -20.61 -15.28 0.69
N GLY A 25 -19.54 -15.50 1.47
CA GLY A 25 -18.42 -14.56 1.57
C GLY A 25 -17.62 -14.47 0.26
N PHE A 26 -16.87 -13.40 0.08
CA PHE A 26 -16.10 -13.13 -1.16
C PHE A 26 -15.12 -14.25 -1.52
N ASN A 27 -14.56 -14.93 -0.52
CA ASN A 27 -13.64 -16.06 -0.69
C ASN A 27 -14.28 -17.38 -0.21
N ARG A 28 -15.61 -17.47 -0.25
CA ARG A 28 -16.41 -18.62 0.17
C ARG A 28 -16.18 -19.02 1.62
N GLY A 29 -15.83 -18.06 2.49
CA GLY A 29 -15.54 -18.30 3.89
C GLY A 29 -14.18 -18.93 4.18
N LEU A 30 -13.31 -19.06 3.17
CA LEU A 30 -11.98 -19.67 3.32
C LEU A 30 -10.90 -18.67 3.74
N GLY A 31 -11.14 -17.38 3.55
CA GLY A 31 -10.18 -16.33 3.87
C GLY A 31 -10.26 -15.80 5.29
N GLY A 32 -11.42 -15.87 5.91
CA GLY A 32 -11.68 -15.29 7.23
C GLY A 32 -11.44 -13.78 7.24
N SER A 33 -11.01 -13.24 8.39
CA SER A 33 -10.74 -11.81 8.55
C SER A 33 -9.42 -11.36 7.94
N MET A 34 -8.47 -12.27 7.72
CA MET A 34 -7.11 -11.94 7.28
C MET A 34 -6.92 -11.98 5.76
N HIS A 35 -7.74 -12.77 5.04
CA HIS A 35 -7.56 -13.00 3.61
C HIS A 35 -8.80 -12.63 2.79
N ALA A 36 -9.64 -11.74 3.31
CA ALA A 36 -10.76 -11.19 2.56
C ALA A 36 -10.25 -10.28 1.45
N PHE A 37 -10.62 -10.58 0.19
CA PHE A 37 -10.29 -9.74 -0.95
C PHE A 37 -11.42 -9.75 -1.98
N PHE A 38 -11.56 -8.67 -2.70
CA PHE A 38 -12.53 -8.55 -3.78
C PHE A 38 -12.03 -7.56 -4.85
N PRO A 39 -11.27 -8.03 -5.85
CA PRO A 39 -10.66 -7.17 -6.87
C PRO A 39 -11.62 -6.21 -7.59
N PRO A 40 -12.91 -6.55 -7.83
CA PRO A 40 -13.85 -5.60 -8.41
C PRO A 40 -14.04 -4.30 -7.63
N PHE A 41 -13.79 -4.31 -6.32
CA PHE A 41 -13.80 -3.11 -5.46
C PHE A 41 -12.39 -2.60 -5.15
N GLY A 42 -11.37 -3.08 -5.85
CA GLY A 42 -9.99 -2.65 -5.64
C GLY A 42 -9.33 -3.22 -4.38
N VAL A 43 -9.95 -4.21 -3.72
CA VAL A 43 -9.37 -4.91 -2.58
C VAL A 43 -8.59 -6.11 -3.10
N TYR A 44 -7.27 -5.97 -3.16
CA TYR A 44 -6.37 -7.01 -3.65
C TYR A 44 -6.12 -8.10 -2.61
N PRO A 45 -5.65 -9.30 -3.04
CA PRO A 45 -5.37 -10.39 -2.13
C PRO A 45 -4.38 -10.01 -1.03
N ASN A 46 -4.78 -10.25 0.21
CA ASN A 46 -3.89 -10.29 1.35
C ASN A 46 -3.16 -11.65 1.36
N ASN A 47 -2.02 -11.72 2.03
CA ASN A 47 -1.31 -12.97 2.23
C ASN A 47 -0.74 -13.07 3.64
N ALA A 48 -0.38 -14.28 4.06
CA ALA A 48 0.20 -14.54 5.38
C ALA A 48 1.72 -14.28 5.43
N ILE A 49 2.32 -13.86 4.32
CA ILE A 49 3.75 -13.56 4.25
C ILE A 49 3.94 -12.12 4.70
N VAL A 50 4.64 -11.93 5.81
CA VAL A 50 4.92 -10.59 6.33
C VAL A 50 5.74 -9.79 5.31
N GLY A 51 5.23 -8.62 4.93
CA GLY A 51 5.84 -7.78 3.89
C GLY A 51 5.42 -8.08 2.46
N GLY A 52 4.83 -9.24 2.15
CA GLY A 52 4.46 -9.64 0.78
C GLY A 52 3.37 -8.77 0.13
N SER A 53 2.61 -8.00 0.90
CA SER A 53 1.65 -7.03 0.35
C SER A 53 2.32 -5.94 -0.49
N GLY A 54 3.58 -5.61 -0.18
CA GLY A 54 4.38 -4.64 -0.95
C GLY A 54 4.57 -5.09 -2.40
N ASP A 55 5.01 -6.31 -2.61
CA ASP A 55 5.27 -6.88 -3.94
C ASP A 55 4.00 -7.00 -4.78
N ILE A 56 2.92 -7.50 -4.15
CA ILE A 56 1.61 -7.58 -4.83
C ILE A 56 1.15 -6.20 -5.28
N ALA A 57 1.28 -5.21 -4.40
CA ALA A 57 0.86 -3.83 -4.69
C ALA A 57 1.72 -3.18 -5.78
N VAL A 58 3.03 -3.41 -5.80
CA VAL A 58 3.92 -2.90 -6.85
C VAL A 58 3.55 -3.50 -8.20
N GLY A 59 3.28 -4.81 -8.26
CA GLY A 59 2.79 -5.46 -9.47
C GLY A 59 1.48 -4.83 -9.99
N ALA A 60 0.54 -4.54 -9.09
CA ALA A 60 -0.70 -3.85 -9.44
C ALA A 60 -0.47 -2.41 -9.91
N ALA A 61 0.48 -1.69 -9.29
CA ALA A 61 0.82 -0.33 -9.69
C ALA A 61 1.51 -0.29 -11.07
N LEU A 62 2.40 -1.23 -11.35
CA LEU A 62 3.01 -1.41 -12.67
C LEU A 62 1.95 -1.71 -13.74
N TYR A 63 1.00 -2.62 -13.44
CA TYR A 63 -0.12 -2.88 -14.34
C TYR A 63 -0.89 -1.60 -14.67
N LYS A 64 -1.18 -0.76 -13.66
CA LYS A 64 -1.87 0.52 -13.89
C LYS A 64 -1.06 1.43 -14.79
N ARG A 65 0.24 1.57 -14.55
CA ARG A 65 1.13 2.42 -15.36
C ARG A 65 1.18 1.96 -16.82
N ILE A 66 1.47 0.69 -17.05
CA ILE A 66 1.61 0.11 -18.40
C ILE A 66 0.30 0.19 -19.19
N ASN A 67 -0.82 -0.04 -18.53
CA ASN A 67 -2.14 -0.05 -19.16
C ASN A 67 -2.89 1.29 -19.05
N ARG A 68 -2.22 2.35 -18.63
CA ARG A 68 -2.80 3.71 -18.47
C ARG A 68 -4.10 3.71 -17.66
N LYS A 69 -4.17 2.89 -16.61
CA LYS A 69 -5.35 2.82 -15.73
C LYS A 69 -5.30 3.92 -14.68
N PRO A 70 -6.41 4.62 -14.43
CA PRO A 70 -6.46 5.68 -13.44
C PRO A 70 -6.34 5.15 -12.01
N GLY A 71 -6.03 6.06 -11.09
CA GLY A 71 -5.97 5.80 -9.65
C GLY A 71 -4.62 5.25 -9.19
N ILE A 72 -4.46 5.23 -7.89
CA ILE A 72 -3.23 4.81 -7.19
C ILE A 72 -3.41 3.42 -6.59
N VAL A 73 -2.30 2.80 -6.19
CA VAL A 73 -2.28 1.56 -5.40
C VAL A 73 -1.70 1.85 -4.04
N ILE A 74 -2.36 1.39 -2.99
CA ILE A 74 -1.93 1.58 -1.59
C ILE A 74 -1.64 0.20 -0.99
N ALA A 75 -0.44 0.03 -0.45
CA ALA A 75 -0.12 -1.09 0.43
C ALA A 75 -0.09 -0.61 1.88
N ASN A 76 -0.98 -1.13 2.70
CA ASN A 76 -0.93 -0.94 4.14
C ASN A 76 0.04 -1.97 4.74
N ILE A 77 1.10 -1.49 5.38
CA ILE A 77 2.20 -2.30 5.87
C ILE A 77 2.45 -1.94 7.34
N GLY A 78 2.55 -2.94 8.21
CA GLY A 78 2.95 -2.70 9.60
C GLY A 78 4.42 -2.28 9.70
N ASP A 79 4.75 -1.45 10.67
CA ASP A 79 6.11 -0.93 10.88
C ASP A 79 7.15 -2.04 11.08
N ALA A 80 6.83 -3.10 11.83
CA ALA A 80 7.72 -4.25 12.03
C ALA A 80 8.03 -5.01 10.73
N SER A 81 7.15 -4.91 9.71
CA SER A 81 7.38 -5.52 8.40
C SER A 81 8.52 -4.85 7.63
N MET A 82 8.96 -3.66 8.04
CA MET A 82 10.14 -3.00 7.45
C MET A 82 11.43 -3.84 7.59
N GLY A 83 11.48 -4.76 8.54
CA GLY A 83 12.58 -5.72 8.67
C GLY A 83 12.58 -6.85 7.64
N CYS A 84 11.55 -6.97 6.80
CA CYS A 84 11.38 -8.06 5.85
C CYS A 84 11.89 -7.70 4.45
N GLY A 85 12.63 -8.63 3.82
CA GLY A 85 13.18 -8.46 2.46
C GLY A 85 12.16 -7.99 1.43
N PRO A 86 10.96 -8.62 1.31
CA PRO A 86 9.95 -8.24 0.32
C PRO A 86 9.55 -6.76 0.37
N VAL A 87 9.55 -6.11 1.54
CA VAL A 87 9.25 -4.68 1.64
C VAL A 87 10.32 -3.83 0.95
N TRP A 88 11.60 -4.18 1.14
CA TRP A 88 12.72 -3.50 0.50
C TRP A 88 12.74 -3.73 -1.01
N GLU A 89 12.51 -4.96 -1.43
CA GLU A 89 12.41 -5.33 -2.86
C GLU A 89 11.31 -4.52 -3.54
N ALA A 90 10.12 -4.47 -2.92
CA ALA A 90 8.99 -3.69 -3.43
C ALA A 90 9.33 -2.19 -3.56
N MET A 91 9.97 -1.60 -2.55
CA MET A 91 10.36 -0.19 -2.60
C MET A 91 11.41 0.05 -3.69
N MET A 92 12.41 -0.82 -3.80
CA MET A 92 13.45 -0.71 -4.83
C MET A 92 12.85 -0.83 -6.22
N VAL A 93 11.99 -1.82 -6.47
CA VAL A 93 11.33 -1.99 -7.77
C VAL A 93 10.45 -0.79 -8.11
N ALA A 94 9.67 -0.27 -7.15
CA ALA A 94 8.80 0.89 -7.39
C ALA A 94 9.59 2.17 -7.69
N ALA A 95 10.82 2.30 -7.19
CA ALA A 95 11.64 3.50 -7.29
C ALA A 95 12.72 3.45 -8.38
N MET A 96 12.69 2.45 -9.27
CA MET A 96 13.68 2.33 -10.36
C MET A 96 13.66 3.54 -11.29
N ASP A 97 14.81 4.11 -11.57
CA ASP A 97 14.96 5.25 -12.49
C ASP A 97 14.56 4.94 -13.94
N GLN A 98 14.66 3.68 -14.35
CA GLN A 98 14.31 3.26 -15.71
C GLN A 98 12.88 3.66 -16.12
N TYR A 99 11.94 3.75 -15.18
CA TYR A 99 10.56 4.17 -15.50
C TYR A 99 10.50 5.63 -16.02
N ARG A 100 11.45 6.45 -15.62
CA ARG A 100 11.54 7.88 -16.00
C ARG A 100 12.52 8.13 -17.12
N THR A 101 13.55 7.30 -17.25
CA THR A 101 14.68 7.56 -18.14
C THR A 101 14.71 6.69 -19.40
N LEU A 102 14.14 5.47 -19.32
CA LEU A 102 14.24 4.48 -20.41
C LEU A 102 12.89 4.11 -21.01
N TRP A 103 11.80 4.29 -20.27
CA TRP A 103 10.47 3.94 -20.76
C TRP A 103 9.96 4.97 -21.77
N PRO A 104 9.15 4.55 -22.78
CA PRO A 104 8.52 5.47 -23.71
C PRO A 104 7.71 6.53 -22.98
N GLU A 105 7.72 7.76 -23.50
CA GLU A 105 7.10 8.94 -22.87
C GLU A 105 5.61 8.73 -22.56
N ASP A 106 4.89 7.99 -23.41
CA ASP A 106 3.45 7.74 -23.28
C ASP A 106 3.07 6.80 -22.13
N ILE A 107 4.04 6.01 -21.59
CA ILE A 107 3.86 5.14 -20.41
C ILE A 107 4.88 5.45 -19.32
N GLY A 108 5.77 6.40 -19.57
CA GLY A 108 6.84 6.79 -18.65
C GLY A 108 6.34 7.31 -17.30
N GLY A 109 7.25 7.33 -16.36
CA GLY A 109 6.98 7.69 -14.98
C GLY A 109 6.84 6.50 -14.05
N ALA A 110 7.12 6.74 -12.78
CA ALA A 110 7.07 5.71 -11.75
C ALA A 110 5.66 5.12 -11.57
N PRO A 111 5.57 3.86 -11.14
CA PRO A 111 4.28 3.25 -10.81
C PRO A 111 3.58 4.05 -9.70
N PRO A 112 2.24 4.22 -9.75
CA PRO A 112 1.48 5.02 -8.79
C PRO A 112 1.30 4.27 -7.46
N MET A 113 2.40 4.07 -6.74
CA MET A 113 2.49 3.24 -5.54
C MET A 113 2.64 4.07 -4.28
N LEU A 114 1.74 3.88 -3.32
CA LEU A 114 1.80 4.42 -1.97
C LEU A 114 2.11 3.30 -0.97
N PHE A 115 3.27 3.34 -0.34
CA PHE A 115 3.63 2.52 0.81
C PHE A 115 3.14 3.23 2.07
N ASN A 116 2.05 2.73 2.66
CA ASN A 116 1.43 3.29 3.85
C ASN A 116 1.85 2.47 5.07
N PHE A 117 2.86 2.92 5.79
CA PHE A 117 3.32 2.26 7.00
C PHE A 117 2.49 2.71 8.20
N MET A 118 1.77 1.74 8.80
CA MET A 118 1.04 1.91 10.05
C MET A 118 2.02 1.72 11.20
N ASN A 119 2.62 2.83 11.66
CA ASN A 119 3.74 2.81 12.60
C ASN A 119 3.28 3.07 14.03
N HIS A 120 3.01 2.03 14.75
CA HIS A 120 2.60 2.07 16.16
C HIS A 120 3.70 1.57 17.12
N PHE A 121 4.91 1.32 16.60
CA PHE A 121 6.10 0.88 17.33
C PHE A 121 6.00 -0.51 17.99
N TYR A 122 5.06 -1.34 17.54
CA TYR A 122 4.89 -2.71 18.01
C TYR A 122 4.81 -3.69 16.86
N GLY A 123 5.58 -4.77 16.95
CA GLY A 123 5.47 -5.95 16.11
C GLY A 123 4.79 -7.10 16.86
N MET A 124 4.62 -8.23 16.20
CA MET A 124 3.99 -9.42 16.78
C MET A 124 4.76 -9.95 18.00
N GLY A 125 6.09 -9.88 18.01
CA GLY A 125 6.94 -10.39 19.06
C GLY A 125 7.46 -9.31 20.03
N GLY A 126 7.18 -8.03 19.80
CA GLY A 126 7.70 -6.96 20.62
C GLY A 126 7.76 -5.61 19.90
N GLN A 127 8.65 -4.75 20.35
CA GLN A 127 8.85 -3.41 19.80
C GLN A 127 9.80 -3.47 18.60
N PRO A 128 9.42 -2.91 17.43
CA PRO A 128 10.32 -2.88 16.28
C PRO A 128 11.64 -2.15 16.57
N VAL A 129 11.56 -0.96 17.15
CA VAL A 129 12.74 -0.16 17.46
C VAL A 129 13.46 -0.75 18.67
N GLY A 130 14.73 -1.10 18.44
CA GLY A 130 15.57 -1.72 19.46
C GLY A 130 15.52 -3.25 19.47
N GLU A 131 14.54 -3.88 18.83
CA GLU A 131 14.43 -5.34 18.73
C GLU A 131 14.58 -5.85 17.29
N THR A 132 13.74 -5.36 16.37
CA THR A 132 13.69 -5.84 14.98
C THR A 132 14.09 -4.79 13.95
N MET A 133 14.20 -3.52 14.32
CA MET A 133 14.59 -2.43 13.44
C MET A 133 15.63 -1.51 14.07
N GLY A 134 16.55 -1.04 13.25
CA GLY A 134 17.58 -0.08 13.64
C GLY A 134 17.12 1.39 13.63
N PHE A 135 15.89 1.70 13.25
CA PHE A 135 15.38 3.08 13.14
C PHE A 135 13.89 3.20 13.40
N GLY A 136 13.47 4.29 14.05
CA GLY A 136 12.07 4.55 14.39
C GLY A 136 11.37 5.57 13.47
N VAL A 137 12.09 6.20 12.52
CA VAL A 137 11.53 7.16 11.57
C VAL A 137 11.56 6.52 10.17
N LEU A 138 10.47 5.84 9.80
CA LEU A 138 10.42 5.08 8.56
C LEU A 138 10.47 5.99 7.33
N ALA A 139 9.99 7.23 7.43
CA ALA A 139 10.10 8.21 6.35
C ALA A 139 11.54 8.43 5.86
N ARG A 140 12.56 8.21 6.70
CA ARG A 140 13.96 8.31 6.29
C ARG A 140 14.41 7.23 5.32
N VAL A 141 13.70 6.10 5.29
CA VAL A 141 13.99 4.99 4.37
C VAL A 141 13.82 5.42 2.92
N GLY A 142 12.85 6.26 2.63
CA GLY A 142 12.65 6.80 1.29
C GLY A 142 13.91 7.43 0.69
N LEU A 143 14.63 8.18 1.50
CA LEU A 143 15.89 8.81 1.10
C LEU A 143 17.00 7.77 0.82
N GLY A 144 17.01 6.67 1.55
CA GLY A 144 17.96 5.58 1.36
C GLY A 144 17.66 4.69 0.15
N VAL A 145 16.40 4.61 -0.25
CA VAL A 145 15.97 3.83 -1.43
C VAL A 145 16.24 4.60 -2.72
N ASN A 146 15.71 5.80 -2.83
CA ASN A 146 15.97 6.69 -3.96
C ASN A 146 15.75 8.15 -3.52
N PRO A 147 16.81 8.92 -3.29
CA PRO A 147 16.71 10.29 -2.79
C PRO A 147 15.98 11.25 -3.71
N GLU A 148 15.95 10.98 -5.02
CA GLU A 148 15.31 11.82 -6.03
C GLU A 148 13.94 11.28 -6.47
N GLY A 149 13.68 10.00 -6.27
CA GLY A 149 12.54 9.31 -6.84
C GLY A 149 11.51 8.81 -5.83
N MET A 150 11.84 8.68 -4.56
CA MET A 150 10.90 8.27 -3.53
C MET A 150 10.55 9.42 -2.60
N HIS A 151 9.30 9.85 -2.64
CA HIS A 151 8.79 10.89 -1.76
C HIS A 151 8.34 10.28 -0.43
N ALA A 152 8.86 10.78 0.68
CA ALA A 152 8.51 10.26 1.98
C ALA A 152 8.05 11.37 2.94
N GLU A 153 7.12 11.03 3.83
CA GLU A 153 6.59 11.96 4.83
C GLU A 153 6.14 11.18 6.07
N ARG A 154 6.38 11.74 7.25
CA ARG A 154 5.76 11.28 8.49
C ARG A 154 4.53 12.10 8.78
N VAL A 155 3.44 11.45 9.17
CA VAL A 155 2.16 12.08 9.46
C VAL A 155 1.58 11.55 10.78
N ASP A 156 0.90 12.42 11.51
CA ASP A 156 0.18 12.07 12.73
C ASP A 156 -1.06 11.23 12.38
N GLY A 157 -1.02 9.94 12.69
CA GLY A 157 -2.11 8.99 12.44
C GLY A 157 -3.32 9.15 13.36
N TYR A 158 -3.16 9.84 14.49
CA TYR A 158 -4.28 10.20 15.36
C TYR A 158 -5.09 11.38 14.84
N ASN A 159 -4.59 12.07 13.82
CA ASN A 159 -5.28 13.16 13.15
C ASN A 159 -5.73 12.73 11.74
N PRO A 160 -6.98 12.26 11.56
CA PRO A 160 -7.45 11.78 10.27
C PRO A 160 -7.45 12.85 9.17
N LEU A 161 -7.57 14.12 9.53
CA LEU A 161 -7.50 15.23 8.57
C LEU A 161 -6.07 15.42 8.05
N ALA A 162 -5.05 15.26 8.91
CA ALA A 162 -3.66 15.31 8.49
C ALA A 162 -3.30 14.14 7.55
N VAL A 163 -3.81 12.95 7.84
CA VAL A 163 -3.63 11.78 6.97
C VAL A 163 -4.31 11.98 5.62
N ALA A 164 -5.55 12.48 5.61
CA ALA A 164 -6.29 12.77 4.39
C ALA A 164 -5.58 13.81 3.51
N ASP A 165 -5.10 14.91 4.10
CA ASP A 165 -4.32 15.94 3.41
C ASP A 165 -3.01 15.36 2.82
N ALA A 166 -2.29 14.55 3.61
CA ALA A 166 -1.06 13.91 3.14
C ALA A 166 -1.34 13.00 1.93
N ILE A 167 -2.37 12.17 2.00
CA ILE A 167 -2.77 11.29 0.89
C ILE A 167 -3.17 12.10 -0.34
N GLU A 168 -3.94 13.17 -0.19
CA GLU A 168 -4.34 14.03 -1.31
C GLU A 168 -3.13 14.66 -2.01
N ARG A 169 -2.22 15.28 -1.24
CA ARG A 169 -0.99 15.89 -1.78
C ARG A 169 -0.11 14.86 -2.49
N LYS A 170 0.07 13.68 -1.89
CA LYS A 170 0.91 12.62 -2.44
C LYS A 170 0.27 11.94 -3.66
N SER A 171 -1.05 11.83 -3.69
CA SER A 171 -1.78 11.31 -4.86
C SER A 171 -1.50 12.12 -6.13
N ARG A 172 -1.29 13.43 -6.02
CA ARG A 172 -0.90 14.27 -7.16
C ARG A 172 0.46 13.84 -7.71
N ILE A 173 1.46 13.64 -6.84
CA ILE A 173 2.80 13.15 -7.22
C ILE A 173 2.71 11.80 -7.93
N LEU A 174 1.90 10.88 -7.39
CA LEU A 174 1.71 9.54 -7.95
C LEU A 174 1.04 9.57 -9.33
N ASN A 175 0.01 10.38 -9.49
CA ASN A 175 -0.69 10.52 -10.77
C ASN A 175 0.19 11.15 -11.85
N GLU A 176 1.10 12.06 -11.47
CA GLU A 176 2.08 12.67 -12.35
C GLU A 176 3.28 11.76 -12.69
N GLY A 177 3.34 10.56 -12.09
CA GLY A 177 4.43 9.61 -12.33
C GLY A 177 5.79 10.04 -11.77
N ARG A 178 5.80 10.96 -10.81
CA ARG A 178 7.04 11.53 -10.26
C ARG A 178 7.73 10.66 -9.20
N GLY A 179 7.21 9.47 -8.92
CA GLY A 179 7.85 8.49 -8.06
C GLY A 179 6.86 7.83 -7.10
N PRO A 180 7.26 6.72 -6.46
CA PRO A 180 6.49 6.16 -5.38
C PRO A 180 6.51 7.07 -4.15
N VAL A 181 5.57 6.85 -3.26
CA VAL A 181 5.43 7.58 -2.00
C VAL A 181 5.49 6.62 -0.83
N LEU A 182 6.15 7.03 0.25
CA LEU A 182 6.14 6.37 1.54
C LEU A 182 5.50 7.31 2.57
N LEU A 183 4.44 6.87 3.24
CA LEU A 183 3.89 7.53 4.41
C LEU A 183 4.24 6.73 5.68
N ASP A 184 4.82 7.41 6.66
CA ASP A 184 5.12 6.90 8.00
C ASP A 184 4.04 7.46 8.93
N VAL A 185 2.95 6.70 9.10
CA VAL A 185 1.75 7.10 9.86
C VAL A 185 1.89 6.63 11.29
N ILE A 186 2.06 7.58 12.25
CA ILE A 186 2.33 7.32 13.67
C ILE A 186 1.17 7.69 14.58
#